data_84ddb42763aaa695abb8370af1a91266
#
_entry.id   84ddb42763aaa695abb8370af1a91266
#
_cell.length_a   1.000
_cell.length_b   1.000
_cell.length_c   1.000
_cell.angle_alpha   90.00
_cell.angle_beta   90.00
_cell.angle_gamma   90.00
#
_symmetry.space_group_name_H-M   'P 1'
#
loop_
_entity.id
_entity.type
_entity.pdbx_description
1 polymer ?
#
loop_
_entity_poly.entity_id
_entity_poly.type
_entity_poly.pdbx_seq_one_letter_code
_entity_poly.pdbx_strand_id
1 'polypeptide(L)'
;MQNNMNQGAAILGAGFISHSHAEALRYCGIRICAVVDSSEKSAAAFAEKWGIEKFGTSEDLLFSEEITSVHICTPPHTHYRIVRKLLEAGKNVLCEKPLCLDPAEAAELESLADSLDVKCGVNLNVRFHQMSGRIKNLVQGNGFGAIRLVHGQYLQQFHLLPCPYGWRYIPEIAGPMRAVTEIGTHWFDIIQYVTGEKITDVSALFGNFQPERIVRDGIMYPAGSSEEGSAVTVTSEDAALITFRMQGGAIGSVVLSEVSHGYSNYLAYEITGDQMTAGWNSQENNSVYFSTGNGQKTVENDGFGNGFNDSFRRLIQSFYEEDADDSLPACPSFREGAEIVRLCSAVCTSASEEGRWVHV
;
A
#
# COMPACT_ATOMS: atom_id res chain seq x y z
N MET A 1 -18.89 -20.72 5.68
CA MET A 1 -19.65 -19.58 6.26
C MET A 1 -20.02 -19.73 7.75
N GLN A 2 -19.73 -20.83 8.42
CA GLN A 2 -20.18 -21.06 9.83
C GLN A 2 -19.17 -20.62 10.91
N ASN A 3 -17.91 -20.32 10.60
CA ASN A 3 -16.86 -20.00 11.61
C ASN A 3 -16.67 -18.49 11.90
N ASN A 4 -17.27 -17.59 11.14
CA ASN A 4 -16.97 -16.13 11.27
C ASN A 4 -17.77 -15.41 12.38
N MET A 5 -18.76 -16.05 13.03
CA MET A 5 -19.60 -15.37 14.04
C MET A 5 -18.88 -15.04 15.36
N ASN A 6 -17.69 -15.61 15.61
CA ASN A 6 -16.89 -15.31 16.81
C ASN A 6 -15.73 -14.33 16.55
N GLN A 7 -15.54 -13.86 15.32
CA GLN A 7 -14.45 -12.95 14.98
C GLN A 7 -14.91 -11.50 15.11
N GLY A 8 -14.43 -10.83 16.15
CA GLY A 8 -14.65 -9.41 16.37
C GLY A 8 -13.46 -8.59 15.90
N ALA A 9 -13.70 -7.57 15.09
CA ALA A 9 -12.68 -6.63 14.64
C ALA A 9 -12.79 -5.28 15.34
N ALA A 10 -11.66 -4.60 15.54
CA ALA A 10 -11.63 -3.17 15.86
C ALA A 10 -10.89 -2.42 14.75
N ILE A 11 -11.22 -1.14 14.60
CA ILE A 11 -10.55 -0.22 13.68
C ILE A 11 -9.87 0.88 14.49
N LEU A 12 -8.57 1.06 14.31
CA LEU A 12 -7.80 2.16 14.88
C LEU A 12 -7.50 3.18 13.79
N GLY A 13 -8.01 4.39 13.95
CA GLY A 13 -8.05 5.46 12.97
C GLY A 13 -9.40 5.51 12.23
N ALA A 14 -10.07 6.68 12.28
CA ALA A 14 -11.38 6.93 11.65
C ALA A 14 -11.25 7.80 10.38
N GLY A 15 -10.11 7.70 9.69
CA GLY A 15 -9.79 8.48 8.48
C GLY A 15 -10.40 7.91 7.20
N PHE A 16 -9.90 8.39 6.05
CA PHE A 16 -10.40 8.01 4.74
C PHE A 16 -10.33 6.49 4.49
N ILE A 17 -9.17 5.87 4.72
CA ILE A 17 -8.95 4.45 4.37
C ILE A 17 -9.74 3.49 5.24
N SER A 18 -10.02 3.87 6.49
CA SER A 18 -10.80 3.05 7.43
C SER A 18 -12.22 2.76 6.94
N HIS A 19 -12.78 3.62 6.08
CA HIS A 19 -14.08 3.35 5.44
C HIS A 19 -14.03 2.17 4.49
N SER A 20 -12.92 1.98 3.75
CA SER A 20 -12.73 0.80 2.90
C SER A 20 -12.56 -0.47 3.72
N HIS A 21 -11.84 -0.40 4.86
CA HIS A 21 -11.76 -1.51 5.80
C HIS A 21 -13.13 -1.86 6.39
N ALA A 22 -13.91 -0.89 6.84
CA ALA A 22 -15.23 -1.13 7.42
C ALA A 22 -16.20 -1.75 6.39
N GLU A 23 -16.18 -1.27 5.15
CA GLU A 23 -16.98 -1.81 4.06
C GLU A 23 -16.61 -3.27 3.76
N ALA A 24 -15.32 -3.56 3.64
CA ALA A 24 -14.83 -4.90 3.36
C ALA A 24 -15.07 -5.89 4.51
N LEU A 25 -14.90 -5.46 5.77
CA LEU A 25 -15.24 -6.25 6.96
C LEU A 25 -16.73 -6.65 6.95
N ARG A 26 -17.62 -5.69 6.69
CA ARG A 26 -19.05 -5.98 6.59
C ARG A 26 -19.38 -6.94 5.46
N TYR A 27 -18.75 -6.74 4.30
CA TYR A 27 -18.92 -7.64 3.16
C TYR A 27 -18.53 -9.09 3.51
N CYS A 28 -17.46 -9.27 4.27
CA CYS A 28 -16.99 -10.58 4.74
C CYS A 28 -17.78 -11.11 5.95
N GLY A 29 -18.77 -10.38 6.45
CA GLY A 29 -19.58 -10.80 7.61
C GLY A 29 -18.84 -10.69 8.95
N ILE A 30 -17.75 -9.91 9.03
CA ILE A 30 -16.97 -9.68 10.25
C ILE A 30 -17.59 -8.52 11.03
N ARG A 31 -17.86 -8.76 12.32
CA ARG A 31 -18.43 -7.75 13.21
C ARG A 31 -17.38 -6.72 13.61
N ILE A 32 -17.69 -5.43 13.41
CA ILE A 32 -16.84 -4.33 13.90
C ILE A 32 -17.30 -3.98 15.31
N CYS A 33 -16.50 -4.33 16.32
CA CYS A 33 -16.82 -4.18 17.73
C CYS A 33 -16.51 -2.79 18.28
N ALA A 34 -15.44 -2.18 17.77
CA ALA A 34 -15.00 -0.87 18.25
C ALA A 34 -14.30 -0.06 17.16
N VAL A 35 -14.34 1.27 17.30
CA VAL A 35 -13.48 2.21 16.59
C VAL A 35 -12.78 3.16 17.57
N VAL A 36 -11.49 3.36 17.35
CA VAL A 36 -10.65 4.27 18.16
C VAL A 36 -10.00 5.28 17.22
N ASP A 37 -10.04 6.56 17.61
CA ASP A 37 -9.34 7.64 16.90
C ASP A 37 -8.84 8.68 17.92
N SER A 38 -7.80 9.41 17.60
CA SER A 38 -7.28 10.49 18.47
C SER A 38 -8.30 11.63 18.66
N SER A 39 -9.27 11.77 17.75
CA SER A 39 -10.39 12.69 17.78
C SER A 39 -11.68 11.98 18.18
N GLU A 40 -12.21 12.29 19.34
CA GLU A 40 -13.52 11.80 19.81
C GLU A 40 -14.62 12.06 18.77
N LYS A 41 -14.60 13.24 18.14
CA LYS A 41 -15.55 13.63 17.10
C LYS A 41 -15.46 12.72 15.88
N SER A 42 -14.23 12.37 15.45
CA SER A 42 -14.01 11.48 14.30
C SER A 42 -14.46 10.06 14.62
N ALA A 43 -14.12 9.55 15.80
CA ALA A 43 -14.56 8.23 16.26
C ALA A 43 -16.08 8.13 16.33
N ALA A 44 -16.76 9.13 16.92
CA ALA A 44 -18.21 9.17 17.03
C ALA A 44 -18.90 9.20 15.66
N ALA A 45 -18.46 10.07 14.74
CA ALA A 45 -19.02 10.17 13.39
C ALA A 45 -18.83 8.88 12.58
N PHE A 46 -17.67 8.23 12.73
CA PHE A 46 -17.39 6.94 12.10
C PHE A 46 -18.29 5.84 12.69
N ALA A 47 -18.42 5.79 14.01
CA ALA A 47 -19.26 4.84 14.72
C ALA A 47 -20.75 4.96 14.33
N GLU A 48 -21.26 6.18 14.26
CA GLU A 48 -22.63 6.46 13.79
C GLU A 48 -22.85 5.96 12.36
N LYS A 49 -21.94 6.31 11.44
CA LYS A 49 -22.03 5.90 10.03
C LYS A 49 -22.02 4.39 9.86
N TRP A 50 -21.22 3.70 10.65
CA TRP A 50 -21.03 2.25 10.52
C TRP A 50 -21.81 1.44 11.56
N GLY A 51 -22.62 2.06 12.41
CA GLY A 51 -23.43 1.38 13.43
C GLY A 51 -22.57 0.61 14.44
N ILE A 52 -21.45 1.20 14.89
CA ILE A 52 -20.52 0.63 15.86
C ILE A 52 -20.89 1.17 17.24
N GLU A 53 -21.10 0.28 18.21
CA GLU A 53 -21.55 0.69 19.55
C GLU A 53 -20.42 1.28 20.41
N LYS A 54 -19.21 0.75 20.28
CA LYS A 54 -18.06 1.17 21.10
C LYS A 54 -17.14 2.07 20.29
N PHE A 55 -16.93 3.28 20.76
CA PHE A 55 -15.99 4.22 20.16
C PHE A 55 -15.35 5.12 21.22
N GLY A 56 -14.22 5.72 20.90
CA GLY A 56 -13.56 6.68 21.77
C GLY A 56 -12.12 6.91 21.37
N THR A 57 -11.36 7.50 22.32
CA THR A 57 -9.95 7.85 22.12
C THR A 57 -8.97 6.93 22.86
N SER A 58 -9.47 6.05 23.75
CA SER A 58 -8.60 5.12 24.50
C SER A 58 -8.28 3.88 23.69
N GLU A 59 -6.98 3.58 23.53
CA GLU A 59 -6.50 2.32 22.94
C GLU A 59 -6.94 1.09 23.76
N ASP A 60 -7.33 1.24 25.02
CA ASP A 60 -7.77 0.12 25.87
C ASP A 60 -8.98 -0.61 25.29
N LEU A 61 -9.81 0.09 24.50
CA LEU A 61 -10.93 -0.51 23.79
C LEU A 61 -10.49 -1.64 22.83
N LEU A 62 -9.27 -1.57 22.28
CA LEU A 62 -8.74 -2.56 21.32
C LEU A 62 -8.42 -3.90 22.00
N PHE A 63 -8.27 -3.93 23.32
CA PHE A 63 -7.83 -5.10 24.07
C PHE A 63 -8.98 -5.91 24.69
N SER A 64 -10.25 -5.52 24.44
CA SER A 64 -11.40 -6.28 24.95
C SER A 64 -11.41 -7.71 24.40
N GLU A 65 -11.95 -8.66 25.18
CA GLU A 65 -11.96 -10.10 24.83
C GLU A 65 -12.72 -10.41 23.54
N GLU A 66 -13.76 -9.63 23.21
CA GLU A 66 -14.54 -9.81 21.99
C GLU A 66 -13.81 -9.38 20.71
N ILE A 67 -12.69 -8.65 20.83
CA ILE A 67 -11.88 -8.20 19.70
C ILE A 67 -10.74 -9.20 19.50
N THR A 68 -10.81 -9.94 18.40
CA THR A 68 -9.77 -10.90 18.01
C THR A 68 -8.76 -10.32 17.03
N SER A 69 -9.14 -9.27 16.31
CA SER A 69 -8.31 -8.63 15.30
C SER A 69 -8.43 -7.10 15.33
N VAL A 70 -7.34 -6.42 14.98
CA VAL A 70 -7.30 -4.95 14.89
C VAL A 70 -6.79 -4.52 13.52
N HIS A 71 -7.57 -3.64 12.87
CA HIS A 71 -7.19 -2.97 11.63
C HIS A 71 -6.57 -1.61 11.95
N ILE A 72 -5.30 -1.43 11.63
CA ILE A 72 -4.56 -0.20 11.90
C ILE A 72 -4.63 0.69 10.66
N CYS A 73 -5.35 1.80 10.78
CA CYS A 73 -5.63 2.77 9.72
C CYS A 73 -5.14 4.19 10.08
N THR A 74 -4.21 4.28 11.02
CA THR A 74 -3.59 5.52 11.48
C THR A 74 -2.40 5.92 10.60
N PRO A 75 -1.81 7.13 10.78
CA PRO A 75 -0.56 7.48 10.12
C PRO A 75 0.62 6.61 10.54
N PRO A 76 1.61 6.37 9.64
CA PRO A 76 2.61 5.31 9.78
C PRO A 76 3.55 5.43 10.99
N HIS A 77 3.79 6.63 11.52
CA HIS A 77 4.61 6.81 12.74
C HIS A 77 4.05 6.11 13.98
N THR A 78 2.77 5.76 13.98
CA THR A 78 2.13 5.05 15.11
C THR A 78 2.21 3.55 14.97
N HIS A 79 2.45 3.03 13.77
CA HIS A 79 2.28 1.62 13.44
C HIS A 79 3.16 0.72 14.29
N TYR A 80 4.47 0.96 14.34
CA TYR A 80 5.39 0.12 15.11
C TYR A 80 4.95 -0.07 16.57
N ARG A 81 4.73 1.04 17.28
CA ARG A 81 4.36 1.01 18.69
C ARG A 81 3.07 0.23 18.94
N ILE A 82 2.04 0.50 18.14
CA ILE A 82 0.72 -0.11 18.38
C ILE A 82 0.65 -1.56 17.89
N VAL A 83 1.27 -1.86 16.74
CA VAL A 83 1.39 -3.24 16.21
C VAL A 83 2.06 -4.11 17.26
N ARG A 84 3.24 -3.72 17.75
CA ARG A 84 3.97 -4.46 18.78
C ARG A 84 3.11 -4.76 20.00
N LYS A 85 2.44 -3.72 20.55
CA LYS A 85 1.56 -3.85 21.71
C LYS A 85 0.40 -4.83 21.48
N LEU A 86 -0.18 -4.82 20.27
CA LEU A 86 -1.28 -5.72 19.91
C LEU A 86 -0.79 -7.16 19.76
N LEU A 87 0.37 -7.39 19.14
CA LEU A 87 0.97 -8.72 18.99
C LEU A 87 1.29 -9.32 20.35
N GLU A 88 1.94 -8.55 21.26
CA GLU A 88 2.23 -8.97 22.63
C GLU A 88 0.96 -9.33 23.42
N ALA A 89 -0.20 -8.75 23.05
CA ALA A 89 -1.50 -9.08 23.62
C ALA A 89 -2.23 -10.22 22.90
N GLY A 90 -1.60 -10.88 21.93
CA GLY A 90 -2.18 -12.01 21.19
C GLY A 90 -3.29 -11.61 20.21
N LYS A 91 -3.31 -10.37 19.73
CA LYS A 91 -4.28 -9.90 18.75
C LYS A 91 -3.78 -10.13 17.32
N ASN A 92 -4.67 -10.56 16.42
CA ASN A 92 -4.40 -10.54 15.00
C ASN A 92 -4.34 -9.09 14.50
N VAL A 93 -3.43 -8.78 13.59
CA VAL A 93 -3.23 -7.40 13.13
C VAL A 93 -3.22 -7.33 11.60
N LEU A 94 -4.09 -6.50 11.05
CA LEU A 94 -3.98 -6.03 9.66
C LEU A 94 -3.58 -4.55 9.67
N CYS A 95 -2.36 -4.27 9.23
CA CYS A 95 -1.79 -2.92 9.25
C CYS A 95 -1.87 -2.26 7.89
N GLU A 96 -2.18 -0.96 7.84
CA GLU A 96 -2.00 -0.16 6.64
C GLU A 96 -0.52 -0.06 6.25
N LYS A 97 -0.29 0.17 4.97
CA LYS A 97 1.06 0.40 4.43
C LYS A 97 1.52 1.87 4.68
N PRO A 98 2.85 2.10 4.81
CA PRO A 98 3.87 1.09 5.05
C PRO A 98 3.74 0.46 6.44
N LEU A 99 4.29 -0.74 6.63
CA LEU A 99 4.21 -1.45 7.94
C LEU A 99 4.72 -0.58 9.10
N CYS A 100 5.82 0.13 8.87
CA CYS A 100 6.35 1.21 9.72
C CYS A 100 7.30 2.08 8.90
N LEU A 101 7.99 3.04 9.52
CA LEU A 101 8.90 3.97 8.84
C LEU A 101 10.36 3.54 8.86
N ASP A 102 10.77 2.74 9.83
CA ASP A 102 12.16 2.36 10.07
C ASP A 102 12.39 0.87 9.75
N PRO A 103 13.44 0.51 8.97
CA PRO A 103 13.75 -0.88 8.64
C PRO A 103 14.08 -1.77 9.84
N ALA A 104 14.67 -1.23 10.91
CA ALA A 104 14.97 -2.01 12.11
C ALA A 104 13.69 -2.31 12.90
N GLU A 105 12.78 -1.35 13.00
CA GLU A 105 11.44 -1.56 13.57
C GLU A 105 10.65 -2.58 12.76
N ALA A 106 10.74 -2.54 11.43
CA ALA A 106 10.08 -3.51 10.56
C ALA A 106 10.61 -4.94 10.77
N ALA A 107 11.93 -5.10 10.91
CA ALA A 107 12.56 -6.39 11.20
C ALA A 107 12.18 -6.93 12.59
N GLU A 108 12.03 -6.05 13.59
CA GLU A 108 11.54 -6.44 14.92
C GLU A 108 10.09 -6.92 14.86
N LEU A 109 9.21 -6.21 14.13
CA LEU A 109 7.82 -6.63 13.95
C LEU A 109 7.70 -7.96 13.20
N GLU A 110 8.51 -8.17 12.16
CA GLU A 110 8.60 -9.44 11.43
C GLU A 110 8.96 -10.57 12.40
N SER A 111 10.05 -10.41 13.16
CA SER A 111 10.53 -11.41 14.11
C SER A 111 9.52 -11.70 15.22
N LEU A 112 8.84 -10.68 15.72
CA LEU A 112 7.82 -10.83 16.74
C LEU A 112 6.61 -11.60 16.20
N ALA A 113 6.13 -11.25 15.00
CA ALA A 113 5.03 -11.95 14.35
C ALA A 113 5.35 -13.43 14.10
N ASP A 114 6.56 -13.75 13.63
CA ASP A 114 7.02 -15.13 13.39
C ASP A 114 7.11 -15.96 14.70
N SER A 115 7.25 -15.30 15.86
CA SER A 115 7.36 -15.97 17.18
C SER A 115 6.02 -16.25 17.87
N LEU A 116 4.93 -15.70 17.35
CA LEU A 116 3.60 -15.75 17.96
C LEU A 116 2.61 -16.51 17.08
N ASP A 117 1.61 -17.12 17.70
CA ASP A 117 0.48 -17.76 17.00
C ASP A 117 -0.63 -16.74 16.75
N VAL A 118 -0.34 -15.75 15.87
CA VAL A 118 -1.27 -14.68 15.50
C VAL A 118 -1.22 -14.44 13.99
N LYS A 119 -2.34 -14.03 13.42
CA LYS A 119 -2.40 -13.63 12.00
C LYS A 119 -1.92 -12.18 11.86
N CYS A 120 -0.96 -11.97 10.97
CA CYS A 120 -0.40 -10.65 10.67
C CYS A 120 -0.45 -10.38 9.18
N GLY A 121 -0.93 -9.19 8.81
CA GLY A 121 -0.99 -8.79 7.41
C GLY A 121 -0.75 -7.30 7.20
N VAL A 122 -0.26 -6.94 6.01
CA VAL A 122 -0.12 -5.56 5.54
C VAL A 122 -1.07 -5.30 4.37
N ASN A 123 -1.75 -4.16 4.38
CA ASN A 123 -2.72 -3.82 3.31
C ASN A 123 -2.03 -3.43 2.00
N LEU A 124 -1.47 -4.41 1.30
CA LEU A 124 -0.93 -4.28 -0.05
C LEU A 124 -1.97 -4.82 -1.06
N ASN A 125 -3.09 -4.14 -1.16
CA ASN A 125 -4.30 -4.60 -1.82
C ASN A 125 -4.21 -4.74 -3.35
N VAL A 126 -3.21 -4.15 -4.01
CA VAL A 126 -3.11 -4.17 -5.48
C VAL A 126 -2.96 -5.59 -6.04
N ARG A 127 -2.29 -6.50 -5.32
CA ARG A 127 -2.18 -7.91 -5.74
C ARG A 127 -3.52 -8.65 -5.77
N PHE A 128 -4.56 -8.10 -5.14
CA PHE A 128 -5.92 -8.67 -5.10
C PHE A 128 -6.85 -8.20 -6.21
N HIS A 129 -6.40 -7.35 -7.14
CA HIS A 129 -7.09 -7.19 -8.40
C HIS A 129 -7.13 -8.52 -9.15
N GLN A 130 -8.27 -8.87 -9.72
CA GLN A 130 -8.48 -10.18 -10.33
C GLN A 130 -7.44 -10.51 -11.41
N MET A 131 -7.11 -9.52 -12.24
CA MET A 131 -6.11 -9.69 -13.29
C MET A 131 -4.66 -9.77 -12.79
N SER A 132 -4.38 -9.39 -11.54
CA SER A 132 -3.05 -9.59 -10.94
C SER A 132 -2.69 -11.08 -10.81
N GLY A 133 -3.64 -11.92 -10.45
CA GLY A 133 -3.46 -13.39 -10.45
C GLY A 133 -3.26 -13.94 -11.85
N ARG A 134 -3.99 -13.42 -12.84
CA ARG A 134 -3.86 -13.86 -14.24
C ARG A 134 -2.47 -13.53 -14.80
N ILE A 135 -1.97 -12.31 -14.58
CA ILE A 135 -0.66 -11.91 -15.07
C ILE A 135 0.48 -12.65 -14.32
N LYS A 136 0.33 -12.90 -13.03
CA LYS A 136 1.23 -13.76 -12.26
C LYS A 136 1.36 -15.15 -12.90
N ASN A 137 0.23 -15.78 -13.22
CA ASN A 137 0.23 -17.10 -13.84
C ASN A 137 0.88 -17.09 -15.24
N LEU A 138 0.76 -16.00 -16.01
CA LEU A 138 1.46 -15.84 -17.28
C LEU A 138 2.97 -15.71 -17.06
N VAL A 139 3.40 -14.82 -16.15
CA VAL A 139 4.80 -14.47 -15.93
C VAL A 139 5.57 -15.62 -15.28
N GLN A 140 4.97 -16.32 -14.31
CA GLN A 140 5.59 -17.46 -13.63
C GLN A 140 5.39 -18.79 -14.37
N GLY A 141 4.62 -18.78 -15.46
CA GLY A 141 4.38 -19.97 -16.28
C GLY A 141 5.56 -20.33 -17.19
N ASN A 142 5.67 -21.62 -17.52
CA ASN A 142 6.77 -22.15 -18.35
C ASN A 142 6.94 -21.50 -19.75
N GLY A 143 5.89 -20.81 -20.24
CA GLY A 143 5.92 -20.16 -21.56
C GLY A 143 6.45 -18.73 -21.57
N PHE A 144 6.81 -18.16 -20.41
CA PHE A 144 7.29 -16.78 -20.32
C PHE A 144 8.81 -16.67 -20.56
N GLY A 145 9.54 -17.67 -20.10
CA GLY A 145 11.00 -17.67 -20.10
C GLY A 145 11.59 -16.83 -18.97
N ALA A 146 12.90 -16.61 -19.00
CA ALA A 146 13.55 -15.78 -17.98
C ALA A 146 13.15 -14.31 -18.15
N ILE A 147 12.82 -13.64 -17.04
CA ILE A 147 12.49 -12.21 -17.02
C ILE A 147 13.73 -11.40 -17.40
N ARG A 148 13.59 -10.40 -18.27
CA ARG A 148 14.66 -9.56 -18.77
C ARG A 148 14.49 -8.09 -18.41
N LEU A 149 13.27 -7.57 -18.58
CA LEU A 149 12.98 -6.17 -18.38
C LEU A 149 11.64 -6.01 -17.65
N VAL A 150 11.61 -5.13 -16.66
CA VAL A 150 10.40 -4.73 -15.96
C VAL A 150 10.34 -3.21 -15.94
N HIS A 151 9.26 -2.63 -16.42
CA HIS A 151 9.11 -1.19 -16.34
C HIS A 151 7.67 -0.78 -16.09
N GLY A 152 7.49 0.45 -15.57
CA GLY A 152 6.16 0.96 -15.34
C GLY A 152 6.11 2.32 -14.68
N GLN A 153 4.94 2.62 -14.15
CA GLN A 153 4.68 3.91 -13.52
C GLN A 153 3.53 3.83 -12.54
N TYR A 154 3.55 4.75 -11.58
CA TYR A 154 2.39 5.03 -10.76
C TYR A 154 2.20 6.53 -10.68
N LEU A 155 1.15 7.03 -11.31
CA LEU A 155 0.88 8.44 -11.52
C LEU A 155 -0.44 8.84 -10.88
N GLN A 156 -0.42 9.93 -10.14
CA GLN A 156 -1.58 10.56 -9.50
C GLN A 156 -1.52 12.06 -9.64
N GLN A 157 -2.66 12.72 -9.43
CA GLN A 157 -2.77 14.19 -9.38
C GLN A 157 -3.18 14.72 -8.00
N PHE A 158 -3.18 13.87 -6.96
CA PHE A 158 -3.75 14.21 -5.65
C PHE A 158 -3.04 15.33 -4.92
N HIS A 159 -1.78 15.58 -5.27
CA HIS A 159 -0.93 16.59 -4.63
C HIS A 159 -0.61 17.78 -5.53
N LEU A 160 -1.32 17.92 -6.67
CA LEU A 160 -1.31 19.15 -7.46
C LEU A 160 -1.88 20.32 -6.64
N LEU A 161 -1.15 21.44 -6.63
CA LEU A 161 -1.62 22.64 -5.94
C LEU A 161 -2.72 23.38 -6.73
N PRO A 162 -3.76 23.88 -6.05
CA PRO A 162 -3.98 23.80 -4.61
C PRO A 162 -4.49 22.44 -4.17
N CYS A 163 -4.02 21.96 -3.01
CA CYS A 163 -4.43 20.68 -2.45
C CYS A 163 -4.51 20.73 -0.91
N PRO A 164 -5.22 19.79 -0.25
CA PRO A 164 -5.30 19.75 1.20
C PRO A 164 -3.92 19.59 1.86
N TYR A 165 -3.67 20.37 2.92
CA TYR A 165 -2.53 20.18 3.81
C TYR A 165 -2.88 19.14 4.89
N GLY A 166 -1.96 18.24 5.18
CA GLY A 166 -2.18 17.21 6.19
C GLY A 166 -0.88 16.50 6.59
N TRP A 167 -1.03 15.45 7.37
CA TRP A 167 0.06 14.71 7.98
C TRP A 167 1.10 14.16 6.97
N ARG A 168 0.70 13.93 5.72
CA ARG A 168 1.59 13.42 4.65
C ARG A 168 2.75 14.35 4.32
N TYR A 169 2.65 15.61 4.69
CA TYR A 169 3.68 16.63 4.48
C TYR A 169 4.53 16.91 5.71
N ILE A 170 4.31 16.17 6.80
CA ILE A 170 4.99 16.32 8.08
C ILE A 170 5.95 15.13 8.23
N PRO A 171 7.28 15.34 8.09
CA PRO A 171 8.25 14.22 8.11
C PRO A 171 8.23 13.39 9.37
N GLU A 172 7.91 13.97 10.52
CA GLU A 172 7.81 13.28 11.81
C GLU A 172 6.63 12.29 11.85
N ILE A 173 5.65 12.46 10.95
CA ILE A 173 4.43 11.62 10.87
C ILE A 173 4.51 10.66 9.68
N ALA A 174 4.88 11.17 8.51
CA ALA A 174 4.88 10.42 7.26
C ALA A 174 6.23 9.79 6.90
N GLY A 175 7.30 10.20 7.59
CA GLY A 175 8.67 9.88 7.19
C GLY A 175 9.20 10.87 6.13
N PRO A 176 10.43 10.65 5.63
CA PRO A 176 11.11 11.59 4.73
C PRO A 176 10.58 11.55 3.29
N MET A 177 9.85 10.51 2.91
CA MET A 177 9.34 10.27 1.56
C MET A 177 7.82 10.40 1.51
N ARG A 178 7.29 10.74 0.33
CA ARG A 178 5.85 10.76 0.08
C ARG A 178 5.46 9.87 -1.10
N ALA A 179 5.82 10.21 -2.32
CA ALA A 179 5.45 9.41 -3.49
C ALA A 179 5.97 7.95 -3.39
N VAL A 180 7.18 7.73 -2.89
CA VAL A 180 7.74 6.39 -2.69
C VAL A 180 6.92 5.59 -1.68
N THR A 181 6.56 6.16 -0.53
CA THR A 181 5.82 5.45 0.53
C THR A 181 4.32 5.38 0.27
N GLU A 182 3.73 6.38 -0.38
CA GLU A 182 2.27 6.39 -0.65
C GLU A 182 1.90 5.49 -1.83
N ILE A 183 2.64 5.57 -2.94
CA ILE A 183 2.32 4.86 -4.19
C ILE A 183 3.39 3.85 -4.59
N GLY A 184 4.67 4.11 -4.34
CA GLY A 184 5.77 3.20 -4.67
C GLY A 184 5.66 1.85 -3.97
N THR A 185 5.24 1.80 -2.70
CA THR A 185 5.03 0.57 -1.93
C THR A 185 4.12 -0.43 -2.66
N HIS A 186 3.02 0.04 -3.25
CA HIS A 186 2.11 -0.80 -4.02
C HIS A 186 2.73 -1.30 -5.33
N TRP A 187 3.49 -0.42 -6.02
CA TRP A 187 4.14 -0.79 -7.26
C TRP A 187 5.25 -1.83 -7.03
N PHE A 188 6.07 -1.65 -6.02
CA PHE A 188 7.11 -2.62 -5.67
C PHE A 188 6.52 -3.96 -5.25
N ASP A 189 5.48 -3.93 -4.45
CA ASP A 189 4.78 -5.13 -4.00
C ASP A 189 4.22 -5.94 -5.17
N ILE A 190 3.46 -5.29 -6.07
CA ILE A 190 2.83 -6.01 -7.20
C ILE A 190 3.88 -6.59 -8.15
N ILE A 191 5.01 -5.89 -8.38
CA ILE A 191 6.08 -6.42 -9.24
C ILE A 191 6.73 -7.65 -8.61
N GLN A 192 7.11 -7.60 -7.34
CA GLN A 192 7.69 -8.77 -6.66
C GLN A 192 6.69 -9.93 -6.59
N TYR A 193 5.41 -9.66 -6.35
CA TYR A 193 4.35 -10.67 -6.33
C TYR A 193 4.15 -11.34 -7.70
N VAL A 194 4.07 -10.57 -8.77
CA VAL A 194 3.81 -11.08 -10.13
C VAL A 194 5.01 -11.82 -10.69
N THR A 195 6.22 -11.28 -10.49
CA THR A 195 7.46 -11.91 -11.00
C THR A 195 7.91 -13.09 -10.15
N GLY A 196 7.61 -13.12 -8.86
CA GLY A 196 8.17 -14.05 -7.90
C GLY A 196 9.63 -13.75 -7.56
N GLU A 197 10.18 -12.62 -7.99
CA GLU A 197 11.56 -12.20 -7.80
C GLU A 197 11.65 -10.96 -6.91
N LYS A 198 12.76 -10.81 -6.18
CA LYS A 198 13.03 -9.64 -5.35
C LYS A 198 13.82 -8.58 -6.11
N ILE A 199 13.54 -7.31 -5.81
CA ILE A 199 14.40 -6.18 -6.19
C ILE A 199 15.59 -6.19 -5.22
N THR A 200 16.80 -6.24 -5.76
CA THR A 200 18.04 -6.38 -4.97
C THR A 200 18.87 -5.12 -4.91
N ASP A 201 18.80 -4.27 -5.92
CA ASP A 201 19.56 -3.04 -6.01
C ASP A 201 18.73 -1.94 -6.64
N VAL A 202 18.87 -0.71 -6.16
CA VAL A 202 18.15 0.46 -6.65
C VAL A 202 19.06 1.66 -6.88
N SER A 203 18.68 2.49 -7.85
CA SER A 203 19.23 3.82 -8.08
C SER A 203 18.09 4.78 -8.34
N ALA A 204 18.02 5.91 -7.60
CA ALA A 204 16.85 6.77 -7.57
C ALA A 204 17.19 8.25 -7.63
N LEU A 205 16.31 9.04 -8.26
CA LEU A 205 16.31 10.50 -8.27
C LEU A 205 14.96 10.99 -7.78
N PHE A 206 14.96 11.97 -6.89
CA PHE A 206 13.77 12.62 -6.37
C PHE A 206 13.55 14.00 -7.00
N GLY A 207 12.29 14.33 -7.30
CA GLY A 207 11.85 15.64 -7.71
C GLY A 207 10.92 16.26 -6.67
N ASN A 208 11.32 17.39 -6.10
CA ASN A 208 10.46 18.27 -5.31
C ASN A 208 10.35 19.61 -6.05
N PHE A 209 9.22 19.84 -6.72
CA PHE A 209 9.10 20.91 -7.71
C PHE A 209 8.65 22.24 -7.11
N GLN A 210 7.98 22.22 -5.97
CA GLN A 210 7.47 23.38 -5.27
C GLN A 210 7.64 23.21 -3.75
N PRO A 211 8.87 23.32 -3.21
CA PRO A 211 9.12 23.10 -1.80
C PRO A 211 8.48 24.16 -0.91
N GLU A 212 8.49 25.43 -1.33
CA GLU A 212 7.87 26.52 -0.58
C GLU A 212 6.40 26.67 -0.95
N ARG A 213 5.52 26.60 0.05
CA ARG A 213 4.06 26.64 -0.10
C ARG A 213 3.43 27.54 0.95
N ILE A 214 2.18 27.96 0.70
CA ILE A 214 1.37 28.73 1.64
C ILE A 214 0.17 27.87 2.07
N VAL A 215 -0.09 27.79 3.37
CA VAL A 215 -1.27 27.10 3.91
C VAL A 215 -2.27 28.12 4.43
N ARG A 216 -3.50 28.01 3.93
CA ARG A 216 -4.67 28.76 4.39
C ARG A 216 -5.88 27.85 4.49
N ASP A 217 -6.56 27.87 5.62
CA ASP A 217 -7.77 27.08 5.88
C ASP A 217 -7.61 25.57 5.57
N GLY A 218 -6.41 25.02 5.84
CA GLY A 218 -6.10 23.62 5.56
C GLY A 218 -5.81 23.27 4.11
N ILE A 219 -5.71 24.27 3.22
CA ILE A 219 -5.34 24.10 1.81
C ILE A 219 -3.96 24.71 1.56
N MET A 220 -3.13 23.97 0.81
CA MET A 220 -1.83 24.47 0.33
C MET A 220 -1.96 25.11 -1.04
N TYR A 221 -1.25 26.19 -1.21
CA TYR A 221 -1.12 26.97 -2.45
C TYR A 221 0.35 27.13 -2.84
N PRO A 222 0.66 27.38 -4.12
CA PRO A 222 2.01 27.71 -4.55
C PRO A 222 2.56 28.93 -3.83
N ALA A 223 3.84 28.96 -3.53
CA ALA A 223 4.51 30.19 -3.08
C ALA A 223 4.37 31.27 -4.14
N GLY A 224 4.12 32.52 -3.70
CA GLY A 224 3.89 33.65 -4.62
C GLY A 224 2.49 33.73 -5.23
N SER A 225 1.56 32.85 -4.83
CA SER A 225 0.14 33.06 -5.09
C SER A 225 -0.35 34.30 -4.34
N SER A 226 -1.52 34.86 -4.75
CA SER A 226 -2.16 35.99 -4.05
C SER A 226 -2.77 35.59 -2.70
N GLU A 227 -2.63 34.32 -2.29
CA GLU A 227 -3.18 33.83 -1.04
C GLU A 227 -2.32 34.23 0.16
N GLU A 228 -2.98 34.80 1.17
CA GLU A 228 -2.35 35.08 2.46
C GLU A 228 -2.51 33.86 3.39
N GLY A 229 -1.43 33.43 4.02
CA GLY A 229 -1.45 32.26 4.90
C GLY A 229 -0.09 32.00 5.54
N SER A 230 0.04 30.84 6.19
CA SER A 230 1.29 30.42 6.82
C SER A 230 2.22 29.78 5.78
N ALA A 231 3.47 30.26 5.70
CA ALA A 231 4.48 29.62 4.87
C ALA A 231 4.87 28.24 5.45
N VAL A 232 5.00 27.25 4.59
CA VAL A 232 5.48 25.90 4.94
C VAL A 232 6.50 25.45 3.91
N THR A 233 7.54 24.76 4.37
CA THR A 233 8.51 24.08 3.51
C THR A 233 8.19 22.59 3.49
N VAL A 234 7.93 22.02 2.30
CA VAL A 234 7.72 20.61 2.07
C VAL A 234 9.04 20.01 1.60
N THR A 235 9.55 19.00 2.31
CA THR A 235 10.84 18.37 2.01
C THR A 235 10.70 17.05 1.26
N SER A 236 9.54 16.40 1.35
CA SER A 236 9.27 15.12 0.64
C SER A 236 9.12 15.35 -0.87
N GLU A 237 9.46 14.32 -1.63
CA GLU A 237 9.41 14.32 -3.09
C GLU A 237 7.98 14.33 -3.63
N ASP A 238 7.75 15.07 -4.72
CA ASP A 238 6.53 15.04 -5.54
C ASP A 238 6.58 13.90 -6.57
N ALA A 239 7.79 13.49 -6.97
CA ALA A 239 8.03 12.43 -7.93
C ALA A 239 9.37 11.72 -7.69
N ALA A 240 9.46 10.47 -8.14
CA ALA A 240 10.70 9.70 -8.12
C ALA A 240 10.89 8.95 -9.45
N LEU A 241 12.12 8.94 -9.94
CA LEU A 241 12.60 8.08 -11.03
C LEU A 241 13.49 7.03 -10.41
N ILE A 242 13.15 5.75 -10.57
CA ILE A 242 13.85 4.65 -9.92
C ILE A 242 14.22 3.62 -10.97
N THR A 243 15.49 3.24 -11.02
CA THR A 243 15.97 2.06 -11.74
C THR A 243 16.37 0.98 -10.75
N PHE A 244 16.25 -0.29 -11.13
CA PHE A 244 16.51 -1.39 -10.22
C PHE A 244 17.05 -2.64 -10.93
N ARG A 245 17.64 -3.55 -10.15
CA ARG A 245 17.99 -4.91 -10.54
C ARG A 245 17.15 -5.89 -9.74
N MET A 246 16.85 -7.03 -10.35
CA MET A 246 16.12 -8.13 -9.71
C MET A 246 17.03 -9.35 -9.51
N GLN A 247 16.65 -10.19 -8.57
CA GLN A 247 17.40 -11.39 -8.17
C GLN A 247 17.74 -12.31 -9.36
N GLY A 248 16.81 -12.48 -10.31
CA GLY A 248 17.00 -13.30 -11.52
C GLY A 248 17.86 -12.65 -12.61
N GLY A 249 18.38 -11.44 -12.38
CA GLY A 249 19.20 -10.69 -13.33
C GLY A 249 18.42 -9.75 -14.26
N ALA A 250 17.12 -9.66 -14.12
CA ALA A 250 16.32 -8.66 -14.82
C ALA A 250 16.68 -7.24 -14.34
N ILE A 251 16.56 -6.27 -15.24
CA ILE A 251 16.65 -4.84 -14.91
C ILE A 251 15.30 -4.18 -15.06
N GLY A 252 15.11 -3.06 -14.38
CA GLY A 252 13.84 -2.35 -14.53
C GLY A 252 13.88 -0.89 -14.14
N SER A 253 12.72 -0.24 -14.34
CA SER A 253 12.52 1.16 -13.97
C SER A 253 11.06 1.45 -13.63
N VAL A 254 10.85 2.43 -12.74
CA VAL A 254 9.54 2.97 -12.44
C VAL A 254 9.56 4.48 -12.30
N VAL A 255 8.50 5.11 -12.79
CA VAL A 255 8.18 6.52 -12.56
C VAL A 255 7.08 6.61 -11.54
N LEU A 256 7.32 7.27 -10.42
CA LEU A 256 6.33 7.59 -9.40
C LEU A 256 6.06 9.10 -9.44
N SER A 257 4.78 9.51 -9.44
CA SER A 257 4.45 10.93 -9.37
C SER A 257 3.05 11.13 -8.80
N GLU A 258 2.93 12.06 -7.88
CA GLU A 258 1.66 12.47 -7.28
C GLU A 258 1.16 13.84 -7.80
N VAL A 259 1.87 14.38 -8.80
CA VAL A 259 1.61 15.69 -9.40
C VAL A 259 1.45 15.62 -10.93
N SER A 260 0.97 14.51 -11.43
CA SER A 260 0.75 14.28 -12.86
C SER A 260 -0.69 14.59 -13.26
N HIS A 261 -0.89 15.67 -13.99
CA HIS A 261 -2.21 16.08 -14.50
C HIS A 261 -2.88 14.97 -15.34
N GLY A 262 -4.18 14.77 -15.12
CA GLY A 262 -4.99 13.81 -15.89
C GLY A 262 -4.95 12.39 -15.37
N TYR A 263 -4.15 12.08 -14.35
CA TYR A 263 -4.07 10.77 -13.74
C TYR A 263 -4.73 10.76 -12.37
N SER A 264 -5.88 10.11 -12.26
CA SER A 264 -6.58 9.97 -10.96
C SER A 264 -5.88 8.95 -10.06
N ASN A 265 -5.52 7.75 -10.60
CA ASN A 265 -4.84 6.70 -9.86
C ASN A 265 -4.33 5.64 -10.85
N TYR A 266 -3.24 5.93 -11.55
CA TYR A 266 -2.74 5.12 -12.66
C TYR A 266 -1.49 4.35 -12.28
N LEU A 267 -1.66 3.09 -11.87
CA LEU A 267 -0.58 2.13 -11.71
C LEU A 267 -0.51 1.27 -12.97
N ALA A 268 0.65 1.19 -13.60
CA ALA A 268 0.88 0.36 -14.77
C ALA A 268 2.26 -0.30 -14.73
N TYR A 269 2.35 -1.49 -15.32
CA TYR A 269 3.62 -2.18 -15.53
C TYR A 269 3.60 -3.08 -16.77
N GLU A 270 4.77 -3.30 -17.33
CA GLU A 270 5.04 -4.26 -18.38
C GLU A 270 6.27 -5.10 -18.01
N ILE A 271 6.19 -6.40 -18.24
CA ILE A 271 7.22 -7.38 -17.93
C ILE A 271 7.55 -8.10 -19.23
N THR A 272 8.82 -8.09 -19.62
CA THR A 272 9.34 -8.77 -20.81
C THR A 272 10.22 -9.94 -20.40
N GLY A 273 9.87 -11.12 -20.84
CA GLY A 273 10.67 -12.34 -20.74
C GLY A 273 11.26 -12.75 -22.08
N ASP A 274 11.95 -13.90 -22.11
CA ASP A 274 12.55 -14.42 -23.33
C ASP A 274 11.51 -14.76 -24.42
N GLN A 275 10.32 -15.17 -24.04
CA GLN A 275 9.30 -15.70 -24.94
C GLN A 275 8.04 -14.82 -25.02
N MET A 276 7.83 -13.95 -24.05
CA MET A 276 6.58 -13.21 -23.92
C MET A 276 6.82 -11.86 -23.25
N THR A 277 5.99 -10.89 -23.62
CA THR A 277 5.78 -9.64 -22.86
C THR A 277 4.35 -9.63 -22.35
N ALA A 278 4.13 -9.23 -21.09
CA ALA A 278 2.81 -9.08 -20.52
C ALA A 278 2.71 -7.79 -19.70
N GLY A 279 1.53 -7.20 -19.63
CA GLY A 279 1.31 -5.95 -18.87
C GLY A 279 -0.13 -5.77 -18.41
N TRP A 280 -0.27 -4.86 -17.44
CA TRP A 280 -1.53 -4.49 -16.81
C TRP A 280 -1.52 -3.02 -16.39
N ASN A 281 -2.69 -2.42 -16.27
CA ASN A 281 -2.85 -1.11 -15.66
C ASN A 281 -4.16 -1.00 -14.86
N SER A 282 -4.17 -0.12 -13.86
CA SER A 282 -5.29 0.04 -12.93
C SER A 282 -6.51 0.76 -13.50
N GLN A 283 -6.40 1.49 -14.61
CA GLN A 283 -7.53 2.16 -15.25
C GLN A 283 -8.30 1.22 -16.19
N GLU A 284 -7.62 0.19 -16.69
CA GLU A 284 -8.21 -0.91 -17.46
C GLU A 284 -8.05 -2.23 -16.68
N ASN A 285 -8.33 -2.18 -15.38
CA ASN A 285 -7.99 -3.20 -14.39
C ASN A 285 -8.62 -4.58 -14.62
N ASN A 286 -9.63 -4.67 -15.49
CA ASN A 286 -10.30 -5.92 -15.88
C ASN A 286 -9.68 -6.59 -17.12
N SER A 287 -8.57 -6.07 -17.62
CA SER A 287 -7.86 -6.64 -18.75
C SER A 287 -6.37 -6.77 -18.51
N VAL A 288 -5.78 -7.79 -19.13
CA VAL A 288 -4.34 -7.95 -19.27
C VAL A 288 -4.01 -8.05 -20.76
N TYR A 289 -2.83 -7.62 -21.15
CA TYR A 289 -2.34 -7.89 -22.49
C TYR A 289 -1.04 -8.69 -22.42
N PHE A 290 -0.82 -9.48 -23.46
CA PHE A 290 0.44 -10.18 -23.66
C PHE A 290 0.77 -10.33 -25.16
N SER A 291 2.03 -10.58 -25.46
CA SER A 291 2.52 -10.80 -26.84
C SER A 291 3.63 -11.83 -26.84
N THR A 292 3.57 -12.77 -27.76
CA THR A 292 4.60 -13.80 -28.00
C THR A 292 5.45 -13.50 -29.25
N GLY A 293 5.38 -12.29 -29.76
CA GLY A 293 6.02 -11.86 -31.00
C GLY A 293 5.00 -11.49 -32.07
N ASN A 294 5.41 -11.42 -33.32
CA ASN A 294 4.58 -11.07 -34.49
C ASN A 294 4.04 -9.64 -34.49
N GLY A 295 4.48 -8.77 -33.60
CA GLY A 295 4.02 -7.38 -33.49
C GLY A 295 2.56 -7.22 -33.05
N GLN A 296 1.92 -8.29 -32.53
CA GLN A 296 0.54 -8.27 -32.08
C GLN A 296 0.45 -8.43 -30.57
N LYS A 297 -0.41 -7.65 -29.94
CA LYS A 297 -0.81 -7.81 -28.54
C LYS A 297 -2.16 -8.52 -28.47
N THR A 298 -2.25 -9.58 -27.71
CA THR A 298 -3.50 -10.21 -27.31
C THR A 298 -4.00 -9.53 -26.05
N VAL A 299 -5.26 -9.13 -26.02
CA VAL A 299 -5.92 -8.60 -24.81
C VAL A 299 -6.90 -9.64 -24.31
N GLU A 300 -6.79 -9.96 -23.04
CA GLU A 300 -7.70 -10.87 -22.34
C GLU A 300 -8.48 -10.06 -21.29
N ASN A 301 -9.80 -10.13 -21.34
CA ASN A 301 -10.68 -9.38 -20.45
C ASN A 301 -11.40 -10.33 -19.50
N ASP A 302 -11.58 -9.89 -18.25
CA ASP A 302 -12.55 -10.50 -17.36
C ASP A 302 -13.96 -10.06 -17.76
N GLY A 303 -14.91 -11.00 -17.70
CA GLY A 303 -16.31 -10.75 -18.06
C GLY A 303 -17.08 -9.87 -17.09
N PHE A 304 -16.57 -9.65 -15.88
CA PHE A 304 -17.20 -8.85 -14.86
C PHE A 304 -16.26 -7.79 -14.32
N GLY A 305 -16.77 -6.54 -14.20
CA GLY A 305 -15.99 -5.43 -13.70
C GLY A 305 -15.59 -5.61 -12.23
N ASN A 306 -14.33 -5.35 -11.93
CA ASN A 306 -13.76 -5.31 -10.59
C ASN A 306 -13.18 -3.92 -10.34
N GLY A 307 -13.14 -3.50 -9.07
CA GLY A 307 -12.64 -2.19 -8.70
C GLY A 307 -11.77 -2.22 -7.44
N PHE A 308 -11.43 -1.03 -6.98
CA PHE A 308 -10.65 -0.81 -5.77
C PHE A 308 -11.27 -1.50 -4.55
N ASN A 309 -12.58 -1.36 -4.35
CA ASN A 309 -13.27 -1.99 -3.21
C ASN A 309 -13.23 -3.53 -3.28
N ASP A 310 -13.26 -4.11 -4.49
CA ASP A 310 -13.18 -5.56 -4.63
C ASP A 310 -11.79 -6.08 -4.23
N SER A 311 -10.72 -5.35 -4.52
CA SER A 311 -9.38 -5.72 -4.07
C SER A 311 -9.27 -5.70 -2.53
N PHE A 312 -9.89 -4.73 -1.85
CA PHE A 312 -9.99 -4.69 -0.39
C PHE A 312 -10.79 -5.87 0.17
N ARG A 313 -11.97 -6.15 -0.38
CA ARG A 313 -12.81 -7.29 0.05
C ARG A 313 -12.04 -8.61 -0.03
N ARG A 314 -11.33 -8.84 -1.15
CA ARG A 314 -10.54 -10.05 -1.35
C ARG A 314 -9.34 -10.14 -0.41
N LEU A 315 -8.67 -9.03 -0.11
CA LEU A 315 -7.60 -8.99 0.88
C LEU A 315 -8.15 -9.30 2.28
N ILE A 316 -9.24 -8.67 2.70
CA ILE A 316 -9.88 -8.92 4.00
C ILE A 316 -10.35 -10.38 4.08
N GLN A 317 -10.96 -10.91 3.02
CA GLN A 317 -11.35 -12.31 2.95
C GLN A 317 -10.13 -13.22 3.16
N SER A 318 -9.03 -12.99 2.45
CA SER A 318 -7.78 -13.76 2.59
C SER A 318 -7.16 -13.67 4.00
N PHE A 319 -7.31 -12.54 4.69
CA PHE A 319 -6.82 -12.38 6.06
C PHE A 319 -7.65 -13.19 7.07
N TYR A 320 -8.98 -13.29 6.90
CA TYR A 320 -9.87 -13.93 7.86
C TYR A 320 -10.15 -15.41 7.58
N GLU A 321 -10.07 -15.84 6.33
CA GLU A 321 -10.30 -17.25 5.98
C GLU A 321 -9.08 -18.12 6.29
N GLU A 322 -9.30 -19.29 6.90
CA GLU A 322 -8.24 -20.26 7.24
C GLU A 322 -7.90 -21.15 6.05
N ASP A 323 -8.92 -21.49 5.26
CA ASP A 323 -8.81 -22.30 4.04
C ASP A 323 -9.02 -21.37 2.84
N ALA A 324 -8.08 -20.42 2.61
CA ALA A 324 -8.17 -19.58 1.41
C ALA A 324 -8.18 -20.49 0.18
N ASP A 325 -9.25 -20.41 -0.60
CA ASP A 325 -9.33 -21.02 -1.92
C ASP A 325 -8.09 -20.60 -2.73
N ASP A 326 -7.42 -21.54 -3.38
CA ASP A 326 -6.26 -21.29 -4.25
C ASP A 326 -6.48 -20.17 -5.28
N SER A 327 -7.72 -19.69 -5.42
CA SER A 327 -8.11 -18.54 -6.26
C SER A 327 -7.76 -17.18 -5.68
N LEU A 328 -7.50 -17.09 -4.36
CA LEU A 328 -7.13 -15.83 -3.68
C LEU A 328 -5.62 -15.77 -3.41
N PRO A 329 -4.96 -14.61 -3.63
CA PRO A 329 -3.62 -14.41 -3.12
C PRO A 329 -3.58 -14.55 -1.59
N ALA A 330 -2.50 -15.09 -1.04
CA ALA A 330 -2.27 -15.01 0.39
C ALA A 330 -2.18 -13.56 0.86
N CYS A 331 -2.70 -13.25 2.04
CA CYS A 331 -2.56 -11.93 2.65
C CYS A 331 -1.07 -11.59 2.81
N PRO A 332 -0.62 -10.40 2.35
CA PRO A 332 0.77 -9.99 2.51
C PRO A 332 1.19 -10.00 3.97
N SER A 333 2.22 -10.74 4.29
CA SER A 333 2.75 -10.93 5.64
C SER A 333 3.53 -9.70 6.12
N PHE A 334 3.87 -9.66 7.41
CA PHE A 334 4.80 -8.67 7.96
C PHE A 334 6.21 -8.79 7.38
N ARG A 335 6.64 -9.99 6.98
CA ARG A 335 7.88 -10.20 6.24
C ARG A 335 7.89 -9.42 4.92
N GLU A 336 6.83 -9.54 4.13
CA GLU A 336 6.69 -8.79 2.87
C GLU A 336 6.57 -7.29 3.14
N GLY A 337 5.85 -6.89 4.20
CA GLY A 337 5.80 -5.50 4.64
C GLY A 337 7.17 -4.94 5.02
N ALA A 338 7.98 -5.70 5.75
CA ALA A 338 9.34 -5.32 6.14
C ALA A 338 10.29 -5.25 4.93
N GLU A 339 10.17 -6.15 3.97
CA GLU A 339 10.90 -6.07 2.69
C GLU A 339 10.59 -4.77 1.94
N ILE A 340 9.34 -4.36 1.87
CA ILE A 340 8.95 -3.09 1.23
C ILE A 340 9.50 -1.88 2.00
N VAL A 341 9.52 -1.92 3.33
CA VAL A 341 10.13 -0.84 4.13
C VAL A 341 11.64 -0.74 3.86
N ARG A 342 12.37 -1.87 3.81
CA ARG A 342 13.80 -1.90 3.44
C ARG A 342 14.03 -1.34 2.05
N LEU A 343 13.22 -1.74 1.08
CA LEU A 343 13.31 -1.25 -0.31
C LEU A 343 13.09 0.26 -0.39
N CYS A 344 12.06 0.79 0.27
CA CYS A 344 11.83 2.23 0.33
C CYS A 344 13.01 2.99 0.99
N SER A 345 13.59 2.43 2.06
CA SER A 345 14.78 2.99 2.71
C SER A 345 15.99 3.03 1.78
N ALA A 346 16.22 1.96 1.01
CA ALA A 346 17.29 1.91 0.01
C ALA A 346 17.08 2.95 -1.11
N VAL A 347 15.84 3.14 -1.55
CA VAL A 347 15.47 4.19 -2.52
C VAL A 347 15.77 5.59 -1.96
N CYS A 348 15.41 5.86 -0.71
CA CYS A 348 15.69 7.13 -0.04
C CYS A 348 17.20 7.38 0.07
N THR A 349 17.96 6.37 0.50
CA THR A 349 19.45 6.44 0.59
C THR A 349 20.06 6.75 -0.77
N SER A 350 19.62 6.02 -1.81
CA SER A 350 20.12 6.26 -3.17
C SER A 350 19.86 7.70 -3.65
N ALA A 351 18.65 8.20 -3.45
CA ALA A 351 18.29 9.55 -3.86
C ALA A 351 19.08 10.62 -3.09
N SER A 352 19.34 10.41 -1.79
CA SER A 352 20.16 11.33 -0.97
C SER A 352 21.65 11.34 -1.36
N GLU A 353 22.10 10.29 -2.07
CA GLU A 353 23.46 10.11 -2.57
C GLU A 353 23.54 10.25 -4.10
N GLU A 354 22.74 11.16 -4.65
CA GLU A 354 22.75 11.56 -6.07
C GLU A 354 22.54 10.37 -7.05
N GLY A 355 21.74 9.38 -6.67
CA GLY A 355 21.41 8.24 -7.51
C GLY A 355 22.43 7.09 -7.45
N ARG A 356 23.29 7.05 -6.44
CA ARG A 356 24.18 5.91 -6.22
C ARG A 356 23.39 4.60 -6.09
N TRP A 357 23.89 3.52 -6.69
CA TRP A 357 23.31 2.20 -6.50
C TRP A 357 23.43 1.75 -5.04
N VAL A 358 22.29 1.33 -4.48
CA VAL A 358 22.17 0.84 -3.10
C VAL A 358 21.60 -0.58 -3.15
N HIS A 359 22.22 -1.48 -2.40
CA HIS A 359 21.71 -2.84 -2.18
C HIS A 359 20.59 -2.80 -1.15
N VAL A 360 19.51 -3.58 -1.38
CA VAL A 360 18.27 -3.61 -0.56
C VAL A 360 18.42 -4.55 0.64
#